data_8b63c8e6a3ad01c0f0f5a6bb0b338c51
#
_entry.id   8b63c8e6a3ad01c0f0f5a6bb0b338c51
#
_cell.length_a   1.000
_cell.length_b   1.000
_cell.length_c   1.000
_cell.angle_alpha   90.00
_cell.angle_beta   90.00
_cell.angle_gamma   90.00
#
_symmetry.space_group_name_H-M   'P 1'
#
loop_
_entity.id
_entity.type
_entity.pdbx_description
1 polymer ?
#
loop_
_entity_poly.entity_id
_entity_poly.type
_entity_poly.pdbx_seq_one_letter_code
_entity_poly.pdbx_strand_id
1 'polypeptide(L)'
;MQHTSSTICAIATAPGGAIGIVRISGPSAIALTETLFRPQQGAPLRERKSHSLTFGTLVAPDGSLIDEVLVSLFRPPHSYTGEESVEISCHGSQYILQTVLRLLIDAGAVXSLPNVPFSTDGWTSRRQKPWPM
;
A
#
# COMPACT_ATOMS: atom_id res chain seq x y z
N MET A 1 19.81 8.40 7.62
CA MET A 1 19.45 8.58 7.29
C MET A 1 18.74 8.90 7.05
N GLN A 2 18.49 8.97 6.74
CA GLN A 2 17.86 9.37 6.46
C GLN A 2 16.85 9.52 6.42
N HIS A 3 16.60 10.04 6.58
CA HIS A 3 15.63 10.26 6.53
C HIS A 3 14.92 10.40 5.72
N THR A 4 15.26 10.31 5.76
CA THR A 4 14.87 10.30 4.53
C THR A 4 13.47 10.09 4.20
N SER A 5 13.05 9.72 3.06
CA SER A 5 11.67 9.63 2.71
C SER A 5 10.99 8.46 3.32
N SER A 6 9.81 8.66 3.83
CA SER A 6 8.97 7.59 4.35
C SER A 6 8.22 6.94 3.21
N THR A 7 7.88 5.68 3.39
CA THR A 7 6.97 5.01 2.49
C THR A 7 5.56 5.20 3.05
N ILE A 8 4.67 5.71 2.23
CA ILE A 8 3.34 6.14 2.63
C ILE A 8 2.31 5.16 2.12
N CYS A 9 1.30 4.87 2.89
CA CYS A 9 0.17 4.08 2.40
C CYS A 9 -1.13 4.79 2.70
N ALA A 10 -2.11 4.54 1.85
CA ALA A 10 -3.43 5.17 1.99
C ALA A 10 -4.47 4.37 1.23
N ILE A 11 -5.70 4.47 1.69
CA ILE A 11 -6.82 3.95 0.92
C ILE A 11 -7.16 4.99 -0.12
N ALA A 12 -7.13 4.58 -1.38
CA ALA A 12 -7.23 5.51 -2.49
C ALA A 12 -8.61 5.56 -3.12
N THR A 13 -9.56 4.76 -2.68
CA THR A 13 -10.90 4.75 -3.24
C THR A 13 -11.91 5.20 -2.21
N ALA A 14 -13.05 5.67 -2.70
CA ALA A 14 -14.13 6.03 -1.80
C ALA A 14 -14.69 4.78 -1.15
N PRO A 15 -15.25 4.91 0.04
CA PRO A 15 -15.84 3.74 0.70
C PRO A 15 -17.08 3.26 -0.03
N GLY A 16 -17.34 1.98 0.12
CA GLY A 16 -18.60 1.40 -0.35
C GLY A 16 -18.60 0.81 -1.73
N GLY A 17 -17.53 0.93 -2.47
CA GLY A 17 -17.47 0.33 -3.80
C GLY A 17 -17.19 -1.15 -3.74
N ALA A 18 -17.35 -1.82 -4.87
CA ALA A 18 -17.05 -3.23 -4.95
C ALA A 18 -15.56 -3.50 -4.85
N ILE A 19 -14.75 -2.57 -5.30
CA ILE A 19 -13.30 -2.71 -5.28
C ILE A 19 -12.72 -1.56 -4.49
N GLY A 20 -11.75 -1.88 -3.66
CA GLY A 20 -11.00 -0.85 -2.96
C GLY A 20 -9.55 -0.92 -3.36
N ILE A 21 -8.88 0.22 -3.34
CA ILE A 21 -7.47 0.29 -3.68
C ILE A 21 -6.71 0.86 -2.51
N VAL A 22 -5.65 0.16 -2.13
CA VAL A 22 -4.68 0.68 -1.17
C VAL A 22 -3.44 1.03 -1.95
N ARG A 23 -2.98 2.26 -1.79
CA ARG A 23 -1.83 2.74 -2.54
C ARG A 23 -0.64 2.90 -1.59
N ILE A 24 0.52 2.47 -2.04
CA ILE A 24 1.75 2.59 -1.27
C ILE A 24 2.77 3.28 -2.15
N SER A 25 3.46 4.28 -1.62
CA SER A 25 4.44 5.01 -2.40
C SER A 25 5.64 5.33 -1.54
N GLY A 26 6.81 5.12 -2.09
CA GLY A 26 8.03 5.42 -1.37
C GLY A 26 9.09 4.38 -1.64
N PRO A 27 10.25 4.57 -1.04
CA PRO A 27 11.39 3.69 -1.36
C PRO A 27 11.20 2.25 -0.95
N SER A 28 10.30 1.96 -0.04
CA SER A 28 10.09 0.59 0.40
C SER A 28 8.76 0.02 -0.05
N ALA A 29 8.10 0.64 -1.02
CA ALA A 29 6.74 0.23 -1.35
C ALA A 29 6.67 -1.23 -1.79
N ILE A 30 7.56 -1.64 -2.67
CA ILE A 30 7.52 -3.03 -3.15
C ILE A 30 7.91 -3.98 -2.04
N ALA A 31 8.95 -3.65 -1.28
CA ALA A 31 9.39 -4.53 -0.21
C ALA A 31 8.31 -4.73 0.86
N LEU A 32 7.62 -3.67 1.22
CA LEU A 32 6.57 -3.80 2.21
C LEU A 32 5.40 -4.63 1.68
N THR A 33 5.05 -4.41 0.43
CA THR A 33 3.98 -5.20 -0.16
C THR A 33 4.35 -6.68 -0.20
N GLU A 34 5.60 -6.98 -0.49
CA GLU A 34 6.04 -8.36 -0.53
C GLU A 34 5.89 -9.08 0.80
N THR A 35 5.94 -8.36 1.90
CA THR A 35 5.77 -9.02 3.19
C THR A 35 4.39 -9.63 3.35
N LEU A 36 3.42 -9.12 2.60
CA LEU A 36 2.03 -9.57 2.73
C LEU A 36 1.52 -10.29 1.49
N PHE A 37 2.21 -10.19 0.37
CA PHE A 37 1.64 -10.64 -0.90
C PHE A 37 2.34 -11.88 -1.40
N ARG A 38 1.54 -12.84 -1.86
CA ARG A 38 2.05 -14.07 -2.46
C ARG A 38 1.53 -14.16 -3.87
N PRO A 39 2.37 -13.99 -4.89
CA PRO A 39 1.90 -14.09 -6.27
C PRO A 39 1.36 -15.49 -6.53
N GLN A 40 0.32 -15.57 -7.33
CA GLN A 40 -0.22 -16.86 -7.67
C GLN A 40 0.78 -17.66 -8.48
N GLN A 41 1.53 -17.01 -9.36
CA GLN A 41 2.57 -17.71 -10.08
C GLN A 41 3.61 -16.69 -10.52
N GLY A 42 4.76 -17.18 -10.84
CA GLY A 42 5.79 -16.35 -11.41
C GLY A 42 6.70 -15.73 -10.38
N ALA A 43 7.40 -14.72 -10.80
CA ALA A 43 8.47 -14.11 -10.04
C ALA A 43 7.94 -13.28 -8.90
N PRO A 44 8.77 -13.03 -7.87
CA PRO A 44 8.36 -12.11 -6.84
C PRO A 44 8.21 -10.69 -7.37
N LEU A 45 7.48 -9.87 -6.63
CA LEU A 45 7.17 -8.51 -7.08
C LEU A 45 8.43 -7.73 -7.42
N ARG A 46 9.48 -7.89 -6.65
CA ARG A 46 10.67 -7.08 -6.87
C ARG A 46 11.33 -7.32 -8.21
N GLU A 47 11.00 -8.46 -8.84
CA GLU A 47 11.57 -8.78 -10.14
C GLU A 47 10.66 -8.43 -11.31
N ARG A 48 9.51 -7.87 -11.04
CA ARG A 48 8.56 -7.59 -12.11
C ARG A 48 8.75 -6.17 -12.61
N LYS A 49 8.32 -5.95 -13.84
CA LYS A 49 8.50 -4.67 -14.49
C LYS A 49 7.51 -3.65 -14.01
N SER A 50 7.83 -2.40 -14.20
CA SER A 50 6.89 -1.33 -13.99
C SER A 50 5.68 -1.50 -14.89
N HIS A 51 4.55 -1.05 -14.41
CA HIS A 51 3.28 -1.12 -15.14
C HIS A 51 2.84 -2.55 -15.36
N SER A 52 3.17 -3.42 -14.43
CA SER A 52 2.71 -4.81 -14.52
C SER A 52 1.64 -5.05 -13.47
N LEU A 53 0.79 -6.03 -13.76
CA LEU A 53 -0.27 -6.48 -12.87
C LEU A 53 0.03 -7.89 -12.43
N THR A 54 -0.10 -8.15 -11.15
CA THR A 54 0.15 -9.48 -10.62
C THR A 54 -1.01 -9.90 -9.75
N PHE A 55 -1.58 -11.05 -10.04
CA PHE A 55 -2.65 -11.62 -9.23
C PHE A 55 -2.06 -12.49 -8.14
N GLY A 56 -2.62 -12.44 -6.97
CA GLY A 56 -2.16 -13.29 -5.88
C GLY A 56 -3.00 -13.11 -4.64
N THR A 57 -2.45 -13.49 -3.53
CA THR A 57 -3.17 -13.41 -2.25
C THR A 57 -2.40 -12.55 -1.27
N LEU A 58 -3.16 -11.86 -0.44
CA LEU A 58 -2.59 -11.18 0.71
C LEU A 58 -2.75 -12.07 1.93
N VAL A 59 -1.67 -12.21 2.67
CA VAL A 59 -1.67 -13.03 3.86
C VAL A 59 -1.10 -12.23 5.01
N ALA A 60 -1.70 -12.42 6.16
CA ALA A 60 -1.19 -11.78 7.37
C ALA A 60 0.06 -12.49 7.86
N PRO A 61 0.81 -11.86 8.75
CA PRO A 61 2.02 -12.51 9.25
C PRO A 61 1.79 -13.86 9.90
N ASP A 62 0.59 -14.09 10.45
CA ASP A 62 0.29 -15.39 11.04
C ASP A 62 -0.12 -16.42 10.01
N GLY A 63 -0.11 -16.06 8.73
CA GLY A 63 -0.45 -16.97 7.66
C GLY A 63 -1.91 -16.97 7.25
N SER A 64 -2.76 -16.22 7.93
CA SER A 64 -4.17 -16.23 7.57
C SER A 64 -4.40 -15.44 6.29
N LEU A 65 -5.33 -15.92 5.48
CA LEU A 65 -5.66 -15.28 4.22
C LEU A 65 -6.47 -14.03 4.47
N ILE A 66 -6.07 -12.93 3.82
CA ILE A 66 -6.84 -11.70 3.92
C ILE A 66 -7.75 -11.56 2.72
N ASP A 67 -7.20 -11.68 1.50
CA ASP A 67 -8.00 -11.47 0.31
C ASP A 67 -7.19 -11.92 -0.90
N GLU A 68 -7.88 -12.12 -2.00
CA GLU A 68 -7.24 -12.30 -3.31
C GLU A 68 -7.22 -10.94 -3.98
N VAL A 69 -6.08 -10.56 -4.51
CA VAL A 69 -5.89 -9.18 -4.93
C VAL A 69 -5.11 -9.11 -6.24
N LEU A 70 -5.18 -7.93 -6.85
CA LEU A 70 -4.31 -7.59 -7.97
C LEU A 70 -3.37 -6.51 -7.50
N VAL A 71 -2.11 -6.68 -7.80
CA VAL A 71 -1.10 -5.70 -7.43
C VAL A 71 -0.52 -5.09 -8.70
N SER A 72 -0.53 -3.77 -8.75
CA SER A 72 0.05 -3.01 -9.84
C SER A 72 1.31 -2.32 -9.36
N LEU A 73 2.36 -2.38 -10.15
CA LEU A 73 3.64 -1.77 -9.80
C LEU A 73 3.94 -0.59 -10.69
N PHE A 74 4.54 0.42 -10.11
CA PHE A 74 4.99 1.59 -10.87
C PHE A 74 6.36 1.98 -10.34
N ARG A 75 7.35 1.97 -11.21
CA ARG A 75 8.71 2.29 -10.82
C ARG A 75 9.13 3.63 -11.43
N PRO A 76 10.01 4.34 -10.78
CA PRO A 76 10.53 5.56 -11.41
C PRO A 76 11.23 5.22 -12.72
N PRO A 77 11.22 6.14 -13.66
CA PRO A 77 10.62 7.48 -13.57
C PRO A 77 9.18 7.53 -14.01
N HIS A 78 8.52 6.40 -14.18
CA HIS A 78 7.20 6.32 -14.77
C HIS A 78 6.09 6.20 -13.74
N SER A 79 6.35 6.55 -12.50
CA SER A 79 5.31 6.51 -11.49
C SER A 79 4.73 7.91 -11.30
N TYR A 80 3.54 7.97 -10.72
CA TYR A 80 2.91 9.26 -10.44
C TYR A 80 3.76 10.14 -9.57
N THR A 81 4.41 9.54 -8.59
CA THR A 81 5.07 10.34 -7.57
C THR A 81 6.55 10.49 -7.82
N GLY A 82 7.08 9.86 -8.87
CA GLY A 82 8.51 9.83 -9.10
C GLY A 82 9.24 8.84 -8.22
N GLU A 83 8.50 8.11 -7.40
CA GLU A 83 9.05 7.06 -6.55
C GLU A 83 8.39 5.76 -6.92
N GLU A 84 8.95 4.66 -6.45
CA GLU A 84 8.28 3.38 -6.62
C GLU A 84 6.92 3.43 -5.93
N SER A 85 5.92 2.88 -6.57
CA SER A 85 4.55 2.84 -6.05
C SER A 85 3.93 1.51 -6.32
N VAL A 86 2.99 1.14 -5.46
CA VAL A 86 2.23 -0.09 -5.59
C VAL A 86 0.77 0.24 -5.35
N GLU A 87 -0.12 -0.35 -6.15
CA GLU A 87 -1.55 -0.28 -5.88
C GLU A 87 -2.06 -1.69 -5.68
N ILE A 88 -2.73 -1.93 -4.57
CA ILE A 88 -3.32 -3.22 -4.27
C ILE A 88 -4.83 -3.08 -4.44
N SER A 89 -5.38 -3.79 -5.43
CA SER A 89 -6.83 -3.80 -5.66
C SER A 89 -7.43 -5.00 -4.96
N CYS A 90 -8.28 -4.74 -4.00
CA CYS A 90 -8.89 -5.79 -3.20
C CYS A 90 -10.39 -5.57 -3.14
N HIS A 91 -11.10 -6.45 -2.47
CA HIS A 91 -12.53 -6.25 -2.29
C HIS A 91 -12.75 -4.99 -1.49
N GLY A 92 -13.83 -4.28 -1.79
CA GLY A 92 -14.09 -2.98 -1.20
C GLY A 92 -14.66 -3.02 0.20
N SER A 93 -14.44 -4.08 0.92
CA SER A 93 -14.86 -4.22 2.29
C SER A 93 -14.06 -3.30 3.19
N GLN A 94 -14.76 -2.56 4.03
CA GLN A 94 -14.10 -1.71 4.98
C GLN A 94 -13.14 -2.51 5.85
N TYR A 95 -13.58 -3.69 6.26
CA TYR A 95 -12.74 -4.54 7.10
C TYR A 95 -11.44 -4.92 6.38
N ILE A 96 -11.54 -5.32 5.11
CA ILE A 96 -10.36 -5.72 4.38
C ILE A 96 -9.42 -4.54 4.17
N LEU A 97 -9.97 -3.40 3.77
CA LEU A 97 -9.14 -2.23 3.53
C LEU A 97 -8.41 -1.78 4.79
N GLN A 98 -9.12 -1.78 5.91
CA GLN A 98 -8.50 -1.37 7.16
C GLN A 98 -7.46 -2.38 7.61
N THR A 99 -7.71 -3.66 7.38
CA THR A 99 -6.76 -4.68 7.75
C THR A 99 -5.47 -4.55 6.95
N VAL A 100 -5.60 -4.34 5.64
CA VAL A 100 -4.43 -4.19 4.79
C VAL A 100 -3.63 -2.96 5.21
N LEU A 101 -4.34 -1.87 5.45
CA LEU A 101 -3.67 -0.64 5.84
C LEU A 101 -2.90 -0.84 7.14
N ARG A 102 -3.55 -1.46 8.12
CA ARG A 102 -2.89 -1.67 9.39
C ARG A 102 -1.66 -2.56 9.27
N LEU A 103 -1.76 -3.60 8.46
CA LEU A 103 -0.61 -4.48 8.31
C LEU A 103 0.55 -3.78 7.62
N LEU A 104 0.26 -2.91 6.66
CA LEU A 104 1.32 -2.14 6.03
C LEU A 104 1.96 -1.18 7.01
N ILE A 105 1.16 -0.55 7.85
CA ILE A 105 1.70 0.35 8.86
C ILE A 105 2.54 -0.42 9.85
N ASP A 106 2.09 -1.57 10.26
CA ASP A 106 2.88 -2.42 11.17
C ASP A 106 4.20 -2.83 10.54
N ALA A 107 4.23 -2.96 9.24
CA ALA A 107 5.46 -3.34 8.54
C ALA A 107 6.39 -2.15 8.30
N GLY A 108 5.93 -0.93 8.54
CA GLY A 108 6.78 0.24 8.44
C GLY A 108 6.26 1.40 7.63
N ALA A 109 5.11 1.27 6.99
CA ALA A 109 4.56 2.37 6.22
C ALA A 109 3.93 3.41 7.16
N VAL A 110 3.67 4.56 6.60
CA VAL A 110 3.05 5.66 7.35
C VAL A 110 1.70 5.98 6.73
N UNK A 111 0.75 6.02 7.25
CA UNK A 111 -0.27 6.30 6.87
C UNK A 111 -0.37 7.51 6.42
N SER A 112 -0.95 7.62 5.45
CA SER A 112 -1.34 8.92 4.94
C SER A 112 -2.83 9.10 5.10
N LEU A 113 -3.22 10.19 5.69
CA LEU A 113 -4.62 10.44 5.97
C LEU A 113 -4.99 11.80 5.40
N PRO A 114 -5.10 11.89 4.09
CA PRO A 114 -5.11 13.20 3.44
C PRO A 114 -6.29 14.02 3.86
N ASN A 115 -7.36 13.69 4.18
CA ASN A 115 -8.45 14.59 4.49
C ASN A 115 -8.88 14.52 5.94
N VAL A 116 -8.02 14.04 6.78
CA VAL A 116 -8.35 13.92 8.19
C VAL A 116 -7.87 15.17 8.89
N PRO A 117 -8.71 15.82 9.68
CA PRO A 117 -8.24 16.97 10.45
C PRO A 117 -7.18 16.52 11.43
N PHE A 118 -6.37 17.42 11.85
CA PHE A 118 -5.39 17.08 12.84
C PHE A 118 -6.05 16.47 14.02
N SER A 119 -5.58 15.32 14.35
CA SER A 119 -6.11 14.63 15.48
C SER A 119 -5.50 15.17 16.73
N THR A 120 -6.16 14.90 17.81
CA THR A 120 -5.62 15.27 19.08
C THR A 120 -4.50 14.36 19.51
N ASP A 121 -4.30 13.28 18.85
CA ASP A 121 -3.33 12.31 19.29
C ASP A 121 -1.94 12.55 18.74
N GLY A 122 -1.67 13.59 18.13
CA GLY A 122 -0.32 13.90 17.68
C GLY A 122 0.28 12.91 16.69
N TRP A 123 -0.18 11.69 16.69
CA TRP A 123 0.33 10.70 15.78
C TRP A 123 0.06 11.10 14.34
N THR A 124 -1.17 11.48 14.10
CA THR A 124 -1.54 11.88 12.76
C THR A 124 -0.83 13.15 12.35
N SER A 125 -0.67 14.08 13.25
CA SER A 125 -0.07 15.34 12.83
C SER A 125 1.38 15.17 12.42
N ARG A 126 2.06 14.19 12.96
CA ARG A 126 3.45 14.00 12.62
C ARG A 126 3.66 13.00 11.53
N ARG A 127 2.78 12.03 11.42
CA ARG A 127 2.96 10.97 10.46
C ARG A 127 2.16 11.15 9.22
N GLN A 128 1.27 12.09 9.26
CA GLN A 128 0.42 12.34 8.13
C GLN A 128 1.17 13.09 7.06
N LYS A 129 0.97 12.68 5.85
CA LYS A 129 1.63 13.32 4.74
C LYS A 129 0.64 13.38 3.60
N PRO A 130 0.49 14.50 2.94
CA PRO A 130 -0.45 14.53 1.82
C PRO A 130 0.06 13.63 0.71
N TRP A 131 -0.85 13.02 0.04
CA TRP A 131 -0.51 12.19 -1.09
C TRP A 131 -0.07 13.11 -2.22
N PRO A 132 1.08 12.88 -2.82
CA PRO A 132 1.49 13.78 -3.90
C PRO A 132 0.63 13.56 -5.13
N MET A 133 0.20 14.64 -5.72
CA MET A 133 -0.68 14.52 -6.87
C MET A 133 -0.05 15.26 -8.05
#